data_9dd5bed0818f0849a2ed9cf5f683ee65
#
_entry.id   9dd5bed0818f0849a2ed9cf5f683ee65
#
_cell.length_a   1.000
_cell.length_b   1.000
_cell.length_c   1.000
_cell.angle_alpha   90.00
_cell.angle_beta   90.00
_cell.angle_gamma   90.00
#
_symmetry.space_group_name_H-M   'P 1'
#
loop_
_entity.id
_entity.type
_entity.pdbx_description
1 polymer ?
#
loop_
_entity_poly.entity_id
_entity_poly.type
_entity_poly.pdbx_seq_one_letter_code
_entity_poly.pdbx_strand_id
1 'polypeptide(L)'
;MSNKQLLGRIGQIVLVLLGISFITFALVMLSPGDPVRQMIAGNEDIVVSQQEVEALRHELGLDKPFIFQYHDWLGRTVQGNFGFSYMVKKPVIEELMHSLPATVILAVASTVFMLLVSIPAGIYSAVKHNSWFDYMVRGLTFVGVSVPNFWMGLMLLWIFGLKLGLLPIVGGRVSPETLVLPALTLGIVMAAKYTRQVRATVLEELNQDYVVGARARGMSESHISVSYTHLTL
;
A
#
# COMPACT_ATOMS: atom_id res chain seq x y z
N MET A 1 -0.61 27.47 7.63
CA MET A 1 -2.01 27.04 7.50
C MET A 1 -2.83 27.72 8.59
N SER A 2 -3.98 28.30 8.25
CA SER A 2 -4.89 28.87 9.27
C SER A 2 -5.52 27.75 10.08
N ASN A 3 -5.77 27.99 11.40
CA ASN A 3 -6.44 27.01 12.27
C ASN A 3 -7.80 26.55 11.72
N LYS A 4 -8.51 27.41 10.98
CA LYS A 4 -9.76 27.07 10.29
C LYS A 4 -9.56 26.01 9.19
N GLN A 5 -8.46 26.09 8.44
CA GLN A 5 -8.13 25.10 7.40
C GLN A 5 -7.75 23.74 7.99
N LEU A 6 -7.04 23.74 9.12
CA LEU A 6 -6.68 22.52 9.83
C LEU A 6 -7.92 21.82 10.40
N LEU A 7 -8.80 22.56 11.08
CA LEU A 7 -10.07 22.03 11.59
C LEU A 7 -10.97 21.48 10.47
N GLY A 8 -11.04 22.19 9.35
CA GLY A 8 -11.80 21.72 8.19
C GLY A 8 -11.26 20.40 7.62
N ARG A 9 -9.92 20.24 7.54
CA ARG A 9 -9.30 18.98 7.08
C ARG A 9 -9.52 17.84 8.05
N ILE A 10 -9.39 18.10 9.37
CA ILE A 10 -9.68 17.09 10.40
C ILE A 10 -11.14 16.63 10.30
N GLY A 11 -12.08 17.58 10.16
CA GLY A 11 -13.50 17.25 9.99
C GLY A 11 -13.77 16.40 8.74
N GLN A 12 -13.12 16.69 7.62
CA GLN A 12 -13.19 15.87 6.41
C GLN A 12 -12.64 14.45 6.63
N ILE A 13 -11.49 14.31 7.30
CA ILE A 13 -10.90 13.00 7.61
C ILE A 13 -11.85 12.18 8.49
N VAL A 14 -12.39 12.77 9.54
CA VAL A 14 -13.33 12.09 10.44
C VAL A 14 -14.58 11.66 9.69
N LEU A 15 -15.17 12.53 8.87
CA LEU A 15 -16.36 12.21 8.08
C LEU A 15 -16.09 11.04 7.10
N VAL A 16 -14.94 11.05 6.42
CA VAL A 16 -14.54 9.97 5.50
C VAL A 16 -14.33 8.66 6.27
N LEU A 17 -13.64 8.68 7.41
CA LEU A 17 -13.43 7.49 8.24
C LEU A 17 -14.75 6.90 8.74
N LEU A 18 -15.68 7.75 9.21
CA LEU A 18 -17.01 7.30 9.62
C LEU A 18 -17.80 6.71 8.44
N GLY A 19 -17.76 7.33 7.27
CA GLY A 19 -18.40 6.81 6.07
C GLY A 19 -17.85 5.45 5.63
N ILE A 20 -16.53 5.31 5.58
CA ILE A 20 -15.88 4.05 5.22
C ILE A 20 -16.17 2.97 6.27
N SER A 21 -16.07 3.28 7.56
CA SER A 21 -16.33 2.32 8.62
C SER A 21 -17.79 1.84 8.61
N PHE A 22 -18.74 2.75 8.37
CA PHE A 22 -20.16 2.40 8.25
C PHE A 22 -20.42 1.47 7.05
N ILE A 23 -19.88 1.82 5.88
CA ILE A 23 -20.03 1.00 4.67
C ILE A 23 -19.38 -0.37 4.86
N THR A 24 -18.18 -0.43 5.42
CA THR A 24 -17.48 -1.69 5.69
C THR A 24 -18.27 -2.56 6.66
N PHE A 25 -18.77 -1.98 7.75
CA PHE A 25 -19.61 -2.68 8.72
C PHE A 25 -20.89 -3.21 8.07
N ALA A 26 -21.54 -2.39 7.25
CA ALA A 26 -22.74 -2.79 6.50
C ALA A 26 -22.46 -3.96 5.55
N LEU A 27 -21.37 -3.91 4.80
CA LEU A 27 -20.97 -4.99 3.88
C LEU A 27 -20.71 -6.30 4.62
N VAL A 28 -20.06 -6.25 5.79
CA VAL A 28 -19.82 -7.44 6.62
C VAL A 28 -21.14 -8.02 7.12
N MET A 29 -22.07 -7.17 7.59
CA MET A 29 -23.37 -7.62 8.09
C MET A 29 -24.31 -8.13 6.99
N LEU A 30 -24.17 -7.61 5.75
CA LEU A 30 -24.94 -8.06 4.58
C LEU A 30 -24.30 -9.28 3.90
N SER A 31 -23.08 -9.65 4.28
CA SER A 31 -22.39 -10.81 3.73
C SER A 31 -23.15 -12.10 4.08
N PRO A 32 -23.37 -13.01 3.12
CA PRO A 32 -24.04 -14.25 3.40
C PRO A 32 -23.22 -15.11 4.38
N GLY A 33 -23.85 -15.50 5.49
CA GLY A 33 -23.26 -16.31 6.56
C GLY A 33 -23.67 -15.79 7.93
N ASP A 34 -23.93 -16.73 8.83
CA ASP A 34 -24.22 -16.41 10.23
C ASP A 34 -22.90 -16.34 11.00
N PRO A 35 -22.48 -15.16 11.52
CA PRO A 35 -21.23 -15.04 12.28
C PRO A 35 -21.16 -16.03 13.44
N VAL A 36 -22.27 -16.28 14.12
CA VAL A 36 -22.33 -17.23 15.25
C VAL A 36 -22.04 -18.65 14.78
N ARG A 37 -22.60 -19.04 13.64
CA ARG A 37 -22.33 -20.37 13.06
C ARG A 37 -20.88 -20.52 12.59
N GLN A 38 -20.27 -19.45 12.07
CA GLN A 38 -18.85 -19.45 11.70
C GLN A 38 -17.93 -19.58 12.92
N MET A 39 -18.29 -18.96 14.04
CA MET A 39 -17.58 -19.11 15.32
C MET A 39 -17.59 -20.57 15.80
N ILE A 40 -18.72 -21.23 15.66
CA ILE A 40 -18.96 -22.61 16.13
C ILE A 40 -18.34 -23.63 15.18
N ALA A 41 -18.47 -23.44 13.86
CA ALA A 41 -17.95 -24.33 12.83
C ALA A 41 -16.42 -24.54 12.87
N GLY A 42 -15.69 -23.66 13.53
CA GLY A 42 -14.26 -23.80 13.79
C GLY A 42 -13.90 -24.83 14.89
N ASN A 43 -14.90 -25.45 15.55
CA ASN A 43 -14.73 -26.54 16.51
C ASN A 43 -15.46 -27.76 15.94
N GLU A 44 -14.76 -28.60 15.20
CA GLU A 44 -15.30 -29.74 14.44
C GLU A 44 -16.06 -30.77 15.28
N ASP A 45 -15.95 -30.76 16.62
CA ASP A 45 -16.53 -31.77 17.50
C ASP A 45 -17.77 -31.30 18.29
N ILE A 46 -18.27 -30.09 18.07
CA ILE A 46 -19.37 -29.55 18.89
C ILE A 46 -20.66 -29.43 18.07
N VAL A 47 -21.59 -30.35 18.28
CA VAL A 47 -22.97 -30.20 17.84
C VAL A 47 -23.67 -29.23 18.78
N VAL A 48 -23.69 -27.96 18.41
CA VAL A 48 -24.34 -26.90 19.22
C VAL A 48 -25.83 -26.86 18.93
N SER A 49 -26.64 -26.84 19.98
CA SER A 49 -28.08 -26.75 19.87
C SER A 49 -28.51 -25.37 19.34
N GLN A 50 -29.70 -25.29 18.72
CA GLN A 50 -30.26 -24.01 18.26
C GLN A 50 -30.42 -23.00 19.42
N GLN A 51 -30.67 -23.48 20.64
CA GLN A 51 -30.80 -22.62 21.83
C GLN A 51 -29.46 -21.97 22.22
N GLU A 52 -28.36 -22.70 22.12
CA GLU A 52 -27.01 -22.15 22.40
C GLU A 52 -26.58 -21.15 21.34
N VAL A 53 -26.94 -21.39 20.07
CA VAL A 53 -26.69 -20.40 18.97
C VAL A 53 -27.44 -19.09 19.25
N GLU A 54 -28.70 -19.17 19.68
CA GLU A 54 -29.52 -17.99 19.96
C GLU A 54 -29.04 -17.25 21.22
N ALA A 55 -28.63 -17.99 22.25
CA ALA A 55 -28.04 -17.40 23.46
C ALA A 55 -26.74 -16.63 23.15
N LEU A 56 -25.87 -17.22 22.33
CA LEU A 56 -24.62 -16.60 21.90
C LEU A 56 -24.87 -15.37 21.01
N ARG A 57 -25.91 -15.42 20.15
CA ARG A 57 -26.32 -14.28 19.33
C ARG A 57 -26.75 -13.10 20.19
N HIS A 58 -27.52 -13.37 21.25
CA HIS A 58 -27.95 -12.36 22.21
C HIS A 58 -26.79 -11.79 23.04
N GLU A 59 -25.87 -12.66 23.49
CA GLU A 59 -24.66 -12.25 24.23
C GLU A 59 -23.75 -11.34 23.41
N LEU A 60 -23.62 -11.63 22.12
CA LEU A 60 -22.83 -10.81 21.18
C LEU A 60 -23.57 -9.55 20.71
N GLY A 61 -24.85 -9.40 21.06
CA GLY A 61 -25.70 -8.27 20.66
C GLY A 61 -26.02 -8.24 19.16
N LEU A 62 -25.96 -9.38 18.50
CA LEU A 62 -26.25 -9.54 17.06
C LEU A 62 -27.76 -9.56 16.77
N ASP A 63 -28.58 -9.62 17.80
CA ASP A 63 -30.04 -9.49 17.77
C ASP A 63 -30.52 -8.04 17.76
N LYS A 64 -29.64 -7.07 18.09
CA LYS A 64 -29.99 -5.65 18.13
C LYS A 64 -30.16 -5.11 16.69
N PRO A 65 -30.95 -4.01 16.51
CA PRO A 65 -31.03 -3.30 15.25
C PRO A 65 -29.63 -2.86 14.78
N PHE A 66 -29.39 -2.92 13.47
CA PHE A 66 -28.11 -2.65 12.80
C PHE A 66 -27.38 -1.39 13.32
N ILE A 67 -28.10 -0.29 13.50
CA ILE A 67 -27.52 0.99 13.94
C ILE A 67 -26.90 0.90 15.34
N PHE A 68 -27.52 0.13 16.23
CA PHE A 68 -27.01 -0.08 17.60
C PHE A 68 -25.78 -0.99 17.58
N GLN A 69 -25.76 -2.01 16.71
CA GLN A 69 -24.59 -2.87 16.53
C GLN A 69 -23.40 -2.05 16.01
N TYR A 70 -23.62 -1.17 15.03
CA TYR A 70 -22.58 -0.28 14.51
C TYR A 70 -22.05 0.67 15.58
N HIS A 71 -22.95 1.30 16.36
CA HIS A 71 -22.57 2.21 17.43
C HIS A 71 -21.74 1.51 18.51
N ASP A 72 -22.17 0.32 18.96
CA ASP A 72 -21.47 -0.48 19.96
C ASP A 72 -20.09 -0.93 19.44
N TRP A 73 -20.00 -1.32 18.17
CA TRP A 73 -18.74 -1.67 17.51
C TRP A 73 -17.81 -0.47 17.40
N LEU A 74 -18.31 0.67 16.93
CA LEU A 74 -17.53 1.90 16.78
C LEU A 74 -17.00 2.39 18.13
N GLY A 75 -17.84 2.37 19.16
CA GLY A 75 -17.46 2.77 20.52
C GLY A 75 -16.32 1.90 21.08
N ARG A 76 -16.36 0.60 20.87
CA ARG A 76 -15.28 -0.33 21.25
C ARG A 76 -14.01 -0.11 20.43
N THR A 77 -14.16 0.10 19.11
CA THR A 77 -13.04 0.33 18.20
C THR A 77 -12.27 1.61 18.55
N VAL A 78 -12.96 2.70 18.87
CA VAL A 78 -12.32 3.96 19.31
C VAL A 78 -11.55 3.80 20.63
N GLN A 79 -11.97 2.88 21.49
CA GLN A 79 -11.26 2.53 22.73
C GLN A 79 -10.11 1.51 22.51
N GLY A 80 -9.80 1.15 21.26
CA GLY A 80 -8.75 0.20 20.92
C GLY A 80 -9.16 -1.27 20.97
N ASN A 81 -10.42 -1.57 21.23
CA ASN A 81 -10.95 -2.93 21.18
C ASN A 81 -11.52 -3.22 19.80
N PHE A 82 -10.70 -3.84 18.94
CA PHE A 82 -11.08 -4.23 17.58
C PHE A 82 -11.84 -5.56 17.50
N GLY A 83 -12.13 -6.17 18.64
CA GLY A 83 -12.84 -7.43 18.73
C GLY A 83 -11.95 -8.66 18.52
N PHE A 84 -12.57 -9.77 18.20
CA PHE A 84 -11.94 -11.08 18.08
C PHE A 84 -12.09 -11.62 16.66
N SER A 85 -11.01 -12.14 16.08
CA SER A 85 -11.05 -12.81 14.78
C SER A 85 -11.43 -14.28 14.93
N TYR A 86 -12.57 -14.65 14.41
CA TYR A 86 -13.06 -16.01 14.50
C TYR A 86 -12.32 -16.99 13.57
N MET A 87 -11.70 -16.48 12.51
CA MET A 87 -10.90 -17.30 11.59
C MET A 87 -9.55 -17.71 12.20
N VAL A 88 -8.85 -16.77 12.84
CA VAL A 88 -7.53 -17.02 13.45
C VAL A 88 -7.61 -17.32 14.95
N LYS A 89 -8.81 -17.23 15.56
CA LYS A 89 -9.08 -17.47 16.99
C LYS A 89 -8.20 -16.63 17.93
N LYS A 90 -8.00 -15.35 17.58
CA LYS A 90 -7.18 -14.38 18.33
C LYS A 90 -7.80 -12.99 18.35
N PRO A 91 -7.47 -12.13 19.33
CA PRO A 91 -7.82 -10.72 19.27
C PRO A 91 -7.28 -10.08 17.99
N VAL A 92 -8.12 -9.28 17.32
CA VAL A 92 -7.75 -8.62 16.04
C VAL A 92 -6.52 -7.73 16.21
N ILE A 93 -6.39 -7.05 17.34
CA ILE A 93 -5.24 -6.18 17.63
C ILE A 93 -3.92 -6.96 17.68
N GLU A 94 -3.92 -8.17 18.22
CA GLU A 94 -2.74 -9.03 18.28
C GLU A 94 -2.27 -9.44 16.88
N GLU A 95 -3.20 -9.83 16.02
CA GLU A 95 -2.92 -10.20 14.62
C GLU A 95 -2.42 -8.99 13.81
N LEU A 96 -3.02 -7.83 14.02
CA LEU A 96 -2.57 -6.58 13.41
C LEU A 96 -1.14 -6.23 13.83
N MET A 97 -0.82 -6.29 15.13
CA MET A 97 0.52 -5.98 15.63
C MET A 97 1.55 -7.01 15.18
N HIS A 98 1.16 -8.25 14.97
CA HIS A 98 2.03 -9.29 14.43
C HIS A 98 2.35 -9.06 12.94
N SER A 99 1.36 -8.64 12.14
CA SER A 99 1.50 -8.47 10.68
C SER A 99 2.04 -7.09 10.28
N LEU A 100 1.82 -6.06 11.10
CA LEU A 100 2.20 -4.68 10.81
C LEU A 100 3.69 -4.49 10.55
N PRO A 101 4.63 -5.06 11.34
CA PRO A 101 6.07 -4.90 11.11
C PRO A 101 6.50 -5.37 9.72
N ALA A 102 6.03 -6.54 9.28
CA ALA A 102 6.33 -7.07 7.94
C ALA A 102 5.84 -6.13 6.84
N THR A 103 4.62 -5.62 6.98
CA THR A 103 4.02 -4.67 6.03
C THR A 103 4.81 -3.37 5.96
N VAL A 104 5.21 -2.81 7.10
CA VAL A 104 6.00 -1.58 7.17
C VAL A 104 7.38 -1.78 6.55
N ILE A 105 8.08 -2.88 6.88
CA ILE A 105 9.39 -3.19 6.31
C ILE A 105 9.28 -3.34 4.79
N LEU A 106 8.27 -4.06 4.30
CA LEU A 106 8.04 -4.24 2.88
C LEU A 106 7.76 -2.90 2.18
N ALA A 107 6.92 -2.06 2.76
CA ALA A 107 6.59 -0.73 2.22
C ALA A 107 7.83 0.16 2.15
N VAL A 108 8.63 0.20 3.22
CA VAL A 108 9.88 0.98 3.26
C VAL A 108 10.88 0.46 2.24
N ALA A 109 11.12 -0.85 2.20
CA ALA A 109 12.07 -1.46 1.27
C ALA A 109 11.69 -1.21 -0.19
N SER A 110 10.41 -1.39 -0.55
CA SER A 110 9.91 -1.12 -1.90
C SER A 110 10.02 0.35 -2.28
N THR A 111 9.71 1.25 -1.33
CA THR A 111 9.79 2.71 -1.54
C THR A 111 11.24 3.16 -1.71
N VAL A 112 12.17 2.68 -0.88
CA VAL A 112 13.59 2.99 -1.00
C VAL A 112 14.12 2.50 -2.35
N PHE A 113 13.82 1.27 -2.74
CA PHE A 113 14.21 0.75 -4.05
C PHE A 113 13.63 1.62 -5.19
N MET A 114 12.35 1.95 -5.11
CA MET A 114 11.68 2.81 -6.09
C MET A 114 12.37 4.17 -6.21
N LEU A 115 12.68 4.84 -5.10
CA LEU A 115 13.36 6.15 -5.11
C LEU A 115 14.76 6.06 -5.67
N LEU A 116 15.54 5.05 -5.26
CA LEU A 116 16.92 4.84 -5.74
C LEU A 116 17.00 4.59 -7.25
N VAL A 117 15.97 4.02 -7.85
CA VAL A 117 15.90 3.77 -9.29
C VAL A 117 15.24 4.92 -10.03
N SER A 118 14.07 5.37 -9.58
CA SER A 118 13.25 6.31 -10.34
C SER A 118 13.84 7.72 -10.42
N ILE A 119 14.41 8.22 -9.32
CA ILE A 119 14.95 9.58 -9.30
C ILE A 119 16.17 9.70 -10.23
N PRO A 120 17.23 8.90 -10.10
CA PRO A 120 18.38 9.04 -10.99
C PRO A 120 18.04 8.76 -12.45
N ALA A 121 17.28 7.69 -12.71
CA ALA A 121 16.90 7.31 -14.07
C ALA A 121 16.00 8.37 -14.73
N GLY A 122 15.05 8.94 -13.98
CA GLY A 122 14.15 9.98 -14.45
C GLY A 122 14.87 11.29 -14.76
N ILE A 123 15.73 11.76 -13.83
CA ILE A 123 16.52 12.98 -14.02
C ILE A 123 17.46 12.83 -15.20
N TYR A 124 18.25 11.75 -15.25
CA TYR A 124 19.21 11.56 -16.33
C TYR A 124 18.53 11.41 -17.69
N SER A 125 17.38 10.73 -17.76
CA SER A 125 16.56 10.61 -18.96
C SER A 125 16.00 11.96 -19.42
N ALA A 126 15.63 12.86 -18.52
CA ALA A 126 15.17 14.21 -18.84
C ALA A 126 16.32 15.11 -19.34
N VAL A 127 17.45 15.13 -18.65
CA VAL A 127 18.63 15.93 -19.01
C VAL A 127 19.20 15.49 -20.37
N LYS A 128 19.23 14.18 -20.63
CA LYS A 128 19.68 13.60 -21.90
C LYS A 128 18.50 13.17 -22.79
N HIS A 129 17.45 14.01 -22.86
CA HIS A 129 16.26 13.69 -23.64
C HIS A 129 16.59 13.41 -25.12
N ASN A 130 15.81 12.54 -25.73
CA ASN A 130 16.02 12.04 -27.11
C ASN A 130 17.35 11.29 -27.34
N SER A 131 18.10 10.97 -26.26
CA SER A 131 19.25 10.09 -26.36
C SER A 131 18.84 8.61 -26.37
N TRP A 132 19.78 7.72 -26.74
CA TRP A 132 19.55 6.27 -26.63
C TRP A 132 19.15 5.83 -25.22
N PHE A 133 19.76 6.41 -24.18
CA PHE A 133 19.42 6.13 -22.80
C PHE A 133 17.96 6.51 -22.48
N ASP A 134 17.52 7.68 -22.94
CA ASP A 134 16.12 8.11 -22.77
C ASP A 134 15.13 7.14 -23.43
N TYR A 135 15.43 6.70 -24.66
CA TYR A 135 14.60 5.71 -25.35
C TYR A 135 14.56 4.38 -24.61
N MET A 136 15.71 3.91 -24.11
CA MET A 136 15.78 2.69 -23.31
C MET A 136 14.95 2.79 -22.02
N VAL A 137 15.12 3.89 -21.26
CA VAL A 137 14.34 4.11 -20.01
C VAL A 137 12.86 4.17 -20.31
N ARG A 138 12.45 4.88 -21.37
CA ARG A 138 11.04 4.95 -21.78
C ARG A 138 10.49 3.57 -22.16
N GLY A 139 11.23 2.78 -22.90
CA GLY A 139 10.86 1.42 -23.25
C GLY A 139 10.71 0.52 -22.03
N LEU A 140 11.70 0.51 -21.13
CA LEU A 140 11.66 -0.28 -19.90
C LEU A 140 10.52 0.14 -18.97
N THR A 141 10.29 1.45 -18.80
CA THR A 141 9.19 1.94 -17.97
C THR A 141 7.83 1.64 -18.60
N PHE A 142 7.71 1.66 -19.92
CA PHE A 142 6.50 1.26 -20.61
C PHE A 142 6.18 -0.21 -20.35
N VAL A 143 7.15 -1.10 -20.51
CA VAL A 143 7.00 -2.53 -20.20
C VAL A 143 6.66 -2.73 -18.71
N GLY A 144 7.40 -2.05 -17.82
CA GLY A 144 7.19 -2.18 -16.37
C GLY A 144 5.79 -1.75 -15.88
N VAL A 145 5.16 -0.78 -16.55
CA VAL A 145 3.79 -0.36 -16.22
C VAL A 145 2.74 -1.27 -16.89
N SER A 146 3.06 -1.86 -18.03
CA SER A 146 2.13 -2.72 -18.78
C SER A 146 1.99 -4.12 -18.18
N VAL A 147 3.00 -4.56 -17.42
CA VAL A 147 3.01 -5.89 -16.80
C VAL A 147 2.21 -5.89 -15.49
N PRO A 148 1.25 -6.81 -15.31
CA PRO A 148 0.54 -6.94 -14.03
C PRO A 148 1.48 -7.30 -12.88
N ASN A 149 1.25 -6.71 -11.68
CA ASN A 149 2.12 -6.91 -10.50
C ASN A 149 2.29 -8.39 -10.14
N PHE A 150 1.18 -9.15 -10.15
CA PHE A 150 1.24 -10.58 -9.83
C PHE A 150 2.10 -11.36 -10.82
N TRP A 151 2.05 -11.02 -12.11
CA TRP A 151 2.87 -11.65 -13.13
C TRP A 151 4.36 -11.34 -12.95
N MET A 152 4.69 -10.09 -12.64
CA MET A 152 6.06 -9.67 -12.26
C MET A 152 6.57 -10.50 -11.07
N GLY A 153 5.74 -10.64 -10.02
CA GLY A 153 6.08 -11.45 -8.86
C GLY A 153 6.33 -12.92 -9.21
N LEU A 154 5.47 -13.52 -10.05
CA LEU A 154 5.66 -14.89 -10.51
C LEU A 154 6.94 -15.06 -11.34
N MET A 155 7.27 -14.11 -12.22
CA MET A 155 8.50 -14.14 -13.01
C MET A 155 9.74 -14.05 -12.11
N LEU A 156 9.76 -13.15 -11.15
CA LEU A 156 10.85 -13.02 -10.19
C LEU A 156 11.00 -14.29 -9.35
N LEU A 157 9.90 -14.84 -8.86
CA LEU A 157 9.91 -16.10 -8.10
C LEU A 157 10.42 -17.27 -8.94
N TRP A 158 9.99 -17.37 -10.19
CA TRP A 158 10.46 -18.41 -11.11
C TRP A 158 11.95 -18.28 -11.42
N ILE A 159 12.45 -17.06 -11.71
CA ILE A 159 13.85 -16.83 -12.04
C ILE A 159 14.73 -17.02 -10.81
N PHE A 160 14.48 -16.27 -9.74
CA PHE A 160 15.38 -16.20 -8.57
C PHE A 160 15.13 -17.31 -7.55
N GLY A 161 13.88 -17.79 -7.43
CA GLY A 161 13.53 -18.86 -6.52
C GLY A 161 13.75 -20.24 -7.13
N LEU A 162 13.09 -20.52 -8.27
CA LEU A 162 13.08 -21.87 -8.84
C LEU A 162 14.34 -22.13 -9.72
N LYS A 163 14.63 -21.23 -10.67
CA LYS A 163 15.67 -21.50 -11.68
C LYS A 163 17.07 -21.31 -11.14
N LEU A 164 17.30 -20.22 -10.39
CA LEU A 164 18.59 -19.87 -9.81
C LEU A 164 18.79 -20.38 -8.38
N GLY A 165 17.71 -20.69 -7.65
CA GLY A 165 17.78 -21.17 -6.27
C GLY A 165 18.39 -20.17 -5.28
N LEU A 166 18.37 -18.86 -5.59
CA LEU A 166 19.04 -17.82 -4.80
C LEU A 166 18.18 -17.31 -3.65
N LEU A 167 16.85 -17.39 -3.79
CA LEU A 167 15.90 -16.82 -2.83
C LEU A 167 14.83 -17.84 -2.49
N PRO A 168 14.29 -17.82 -1.24
CA PRO A 168 13.27 -18.78 -0.81
C PRO A 168 11.95 -18.55 -1.57
N ILE A 169 11.29 -19.66 -1.92
CA ILE A 169 9.99 -19.67 -2.62
C ILE A 169 8.85 -19.54 -1.62
N VAL A 170 9.00 -20.14 -0.44
CA VAL A 170 7.99 -20.15 0.62
C VAL A 170 8.54 -19.40 1.83
N GLY A 171 7.82 -18.38 2.27
CA GLY A 171 8.15 -17.62 3.47
C GLY A 171 7.31 -18.10 4.66
N GLY A 172 7.92 -18.84 5.58
CA GLY A 172 7.26 -19.16 6.86
C GLY A 172 7.58 -18.16 7.99
N ARG A 173 8.68 -17.44 7.88
CA ARG A 173 9.10 -16.38 8.79
C ARG A 173 9.49 -15.14 7.99
N VAL A 174 9.22 -13.97 8.57
CA VAL A 174 9.70 -12.70 8.02
C VAL A 174 11.21 -12.62 8.20
N SER A 175 11.95 -12.76 7.12
CA SER A 175 13.41 -12.63 7.08
C SER A 175 13.80 -11.70 5.92
N PRO A 176 15.01 -11.13 5.93
CA PRO A 176 15.47 -10.32 4.81
C PRO A 176 15.34 -11.05 3.47
N GLU A 177 15.67 -12.32 3.39
CA GLU A 177 15.64 -13.13 2.18
C GLU A 177 14.20 -13.32 1.66
N THR A 178 13.23 -13.51 2.57
CA THR A 178 11.80 -13.70 2.19
C THR A 178 11.15 -12.40 1.73
N LEU A 179 11.69 -11.25 2.11
CA LEU A 179 11.15 -9.93 1.75
C LEU A 179 11.71 -9.40 0.43
N VAL A 180 12.84 -9.91 -0.08
CA VAL A 180 13.50 -9.40 -1.30
C VAL A 180 12.56 -9.49 -2.52
N LEU A 181 11.99 -10.66 -2.80
CA LEU A 181 11.14 -10.84 -3.98
C LEU A 181 9.87 -9.99 -3.94
N PRO A 182 9.10 -9.94 -2.82
CA PRO A 182 7.96 -9.04 -2.69
C PRO A 182 8.35 -7.56 -2.81
N ALA A 183 9.46 -7.14 -2.20
CA ALA A 183 9.94 -5.76 -2.27
C ALA A 183 10.34 -5.36 -3.69
N LEU A 184 11.05 -6.23 -4.41
CA LEU A 184 11.39 -6.01 -5.82
C LEU A 184 10.15 -5.98 -6.71
N THR A 185 9.18 -6.87 -6.48
CA THR A 185 7.93 -6.92 -7.24
C THR A 185 7.20 -5.58 -7.18
N LEU A 186 6.98 -5.06 -5.96
CA LEU A 186 6.34 -3.76 -5.76
C LEU A 186 7.23 -2.62 -6.24
N GLY A 187 8.51 -2.67 -5.90
CA GLY A 187 9.48 -1.63 -6.20
C GLY A 187 9.71 -1.41 -7.69
N ILE A 188 9.82 -2.46 -8.51
CA ILE A 188 10.04 -2.36 -9.96
C ILE A 188 8.85 -1.67 -10.64
N VAL A 189 7.62 -2.09 -10.32
CA VAL A 189 6.42 -1.51 -10.94
C VAL A 189 6.25 -0.05 -10.52
N MET A 190 6.49 0.25 -9.24
CA MET A 190 6.48 1.63 -8.75
C MET A 190 7.60 2.45 -9.39
N ALA A 191 8.83 1.92 -9.48
CA ALA A 191 9.95 2.60 -10.11
C ALA A 191 9.65 2.94 -11.58
N ALA A 192 9.06 2.03 -12.34
CA ALA A 192 8.65 2.30 -13.71
C ALA A 192 7.68 3.46 -13.84
N LYS A 193 6.68 3.53 -12.95
CA LYS A 193 5.68 4.62 -12.90
C LYS A 193 6.33 5.94 -12.51
N TYR A 194 7.10 5.96 -11.42
CA TYR A 194 7.69 7.19 -10.89
C TYR A 194 8.85 7.71 -11.74
N THR A 195 9.63 6.85 -12.40
CA THR A 195 10.65 7.28 -13.37
C THR A 195 10.04 8.14 -14.48
N ARG A 196 8.88 7.74 -15.02
CA ARG A 196 8.17 8.54 -16.03
C ARG A 196 7.69 9.88 -15.47
N GLN A 197 7.19 9.88 -14.23
CA GLN A 197 6.73 11.10 -13.58
C GLN A 197 7.88 12.06 -13.31
N VAL A 198 8.98 11.59 -12.70
CA VAL A 198 10.20 12.39 -12.46
C VAL A 198 10.73 12.95 -13.77
N ARG A 199 10.83 12.11 -14.82
CA ARG A 199 11.26 12.57 -16.13
C ARG A 199 10.38 13.68 -16.68
N ALA A 200 9.06 13.54 -16.63
CA ALA A 200 8.13 14.53 -17.14
C ALA A 200 8.26 15.86 -16.39
N THR A 201 8.27 15.82 -15.06
CA THR A 201 8.40 17.01 -14.21
C THR A 201 9.74 17.71 -14.41
N VAL A 202 10.86 16.97 -14.45
CA VAL A 202 12.19 17.55 -14.69
C VAL A 202 12.28 18.15 -16.09
N LEU A 203 11.73 17.49 -17.10
CA LEU A 203 11.75 18.01 -18.48
C LEU A 203 10.90 19.28 -18.62
N GLU A 204 9.76 19.35 -17.96
CA GLU A 204 8.91 20.56 -17.89
C GLU A 204 9.69 21.70 -17.24
N GLU A 205 10.37 21.45 -16.12
CA GLU A 205 11.17 22.44 -15.39
C GLU A 205 12.36 22.95 -16.18
N LEU A 206 13.08 22.07 -16.89
CA LEU A 206 14.21 22.43 -17.74
C LEU A 206 13.84 23.34 -18.94
N ASN A 207 12.57 23.42 -19.28
CA ASN A 207 12.05 24.28 -20.36
C ASN A 207 11.48 25.62 -19.87
N GLN A 208 11.56 25.93 -18.56
CA GLN A 208 11.08 27.20 -18.01
C GLN A 208 11.99 28.37 -18.39
N ASP A 209 11.43 29.57 -18.50
CA ASP A 209 12.15 30.78 -18.94
C ASP A 209 13.35 31.13 -18.04
N TYR A 210 13.23 30.92 -16.72
CA TYR A 210 14.34 31.20 -15.81
C TYR A 210 15.51 30.23 -15.98
N VAL A 211 15.25 28.99 -16.44
CA VAL A 211 16.30 28.02 -16.79
C VAL A 211 17.01 28.45 -18.08
N VAL A 212 16.24 28.91 -19.09
CA VAL A 212 16.79 29.50 -20.32
C VAL A 212 17.67 30.72 -19.97
N GLY A 213 17.20 31.58 -19.08
CA GLY A 213 17.99 32.70 -18.58
C GLY A 213 19.28 32.30 -17.82
N ALA A 214 19.25 31.19 -17.07
CA ALA A 214 20.43 30.65 -16.40
C ALA A 214 21.47 30.11 -17.42
N ARG A 215 21.01 29.41 -18.45
CA ARG A 215 21.87 28.96 -19.59
C ARG A 215 22.53 30.14 -20.31
N ALA A 216 21.75 31.19 -20.58
CA ALA A 216 22.27 32.42 -21.23
C ALA A 216 23.36 33.12 -20.37
N ARG A 217 23.35 32.96 -19.05
CA ARG A 217 24.39 33.43 -18.12
C ARG A 217 25.59 32.49 -18.01
N GLY A 218 25.63 31.38 -18.76
CA GLY A 218 26.76 30.47 -18.80
C GLY A 218 26.79 29.41 -17.68
N MET A 219 25.68 29.18 -17.00
CA MET A 219 25.59 28.12 -15.98
C MET A 219 25.68 26.75 -16.64
N SER A 220 26.43 25.81 -16.04
CA SER A 220 26.56 24.44 -16.53
C SER A 220 25.26 23.64 -16.36
N GLU A 221 24.97 22.74 -17.29
CA GLU A 221 23.77 21.88 -17.24
C GLU A 221 23.67 21.03 -15.96
N SER A 222 24.81 20.59 -15.42
CA SER A 222 24.85 19.87 -14.14
C SER A 222 24.41 20.75 -12.97
N HIS A 223 24.83 22.01 -12.96
CA HIS A 223 24.44 22.97 -11.92
C HIS A 223 22.95 23.32 -12.04
N ILE A 224 22.48 23.56 -13.24
CA ILE A 224 21.08 23.81 -13.54
C ILE A 224 20.23 22.63 -13.08
N SER A 225 20.57 21.40 -13.48
CA SER A 225 19.75 20.24 -13.13
C SER A 225 19.70 19.96 -11.63
N VAL A 226 20.79 20.18 -10.87
CA VAL A 226 20.78 20.00 -9.41
C VAL A 226 20.04 21.13 -8.70
N SER A 227 20.31 22.38 -9.07
CA SER A 227 19.74 23.55 -8.36
C SER A 227 18.23 23.71 -8.58
N TYR A 228 17.73 23.35 -9.78
CA TYR A 228 16.33 23.56 -10.11
C TYR A 228 15.45 22.32 -9.90
N THR A 229 15.97 21.10 -9.89
CA THR A 229 15.19 19.91 -9.49
C THR A 229 14.81 19.93 -8.02
N HIS A 230 15.56 20.61 -7.14
CA HIS A 230 15.16 20.82 -5.75
C HIS A 230 13.91 21.70 -5.56
N LEU A 231 13.49 22.42 -6.59
CA LEU A 231 12.28 23.25 -6.53
C LEU A 231 11.01 22.50 -6.89
N THR A 232 11.12 21.30 -7.47
CA THR A 232 10.01 20.54 -8.05
C THR A 232 9.81 19.16 -7.43
N LEU A 233 10.75 18.68 -6.63
CA LEU A 233 10.67 17.43 -5.86
C LEU A 233 10.40 17.70 -4.39
#